data_1cfd2e96f4d3f777d8b5cd9be59784de
#
_entry.id   1cfd2e96f4d3f777d8b5cd9be59784de
#
_cell.length_a   1.000
_cell.length_b   1.000
_cell.length_c   1.000
_cell.angle_alpha   90.00
_cell.angle_beta   90.00
_cell.angle_gamma   90.00
#
_symmetry.space_group_name_H-M   'P 1'
#
loop_
_entity.id
_entity.type
_entity.pdbx_description
1 polymer ?
#
loop_
_entity_poly.entity_id
_entity_poly.type
_entity_poly.pdbx_seq_one_letter_code
_entity_poly.pdbx_strand_id
1 'polypeptide(L)'
;MKKKYYWIIAVSCAFLFGAVIQIHALVQTKSLPLDGVVIVVDAGHGGKDEGAQKEGVKEAQINLAISKQLKRELETKGASVLLTRDGAYDLASEGTSNRKKEDMKKRADIINAKQVDLFISIHLNAYPNVAIHGGQVFYQKQSDTSKNFADMIQKRMNVLNQTDKHTKPGDYYILNETKPMGVLVECGFLSNTNDRNQLMQPSYQQAIAKLLTESVCEYLEVLSI
;
A
#
# COMPACT_ATOMS: atom_id res chain seq x y z
N MET A 1 10.17 -60.07 -35.46
CA MET A 1 10.17 -59.66 -34.04
C MET A 1 10.61 -58.18 -33.80
N LYS A 2 11.61 -57.65 -34.47
CA LYS A 2 12.17 -56.27 -34.27
C LYS A 2 11.14 -55.14 -34.51
N LYS A 3 10.24 -55.24 -35.50
CA LYS A 3 9.22 -54.19 -35.81
C LYS A 3 8.21 -53.95 -34.67
N LYS A 4 7.86 -54.95 -33.86
CA LYS A 4 6.95 -54.83 -32.73
C LYS A 4 7.50 -54.00 -31.58
N TYR A 5 8.81 -54.06 -31.33
CA TYR A 5 9.45 -53.28 -30.29
C TYR A 5 9.56 -51.78 -30.64
N TYR A 6 9.74 -51.43 -31.90
CA TYR A 6 9.74 -50.02 -32.32
C TYR A 6 8.40 -49.33 -32.11
N TRP A 7 7.31 -50.04 -32.34
CA TRP A 7 5.96 -49.54 -32.10
C TRP A 7 5.71 -49.32 -30.60
N ILE A 8 6.13 -50.20 -29.73
CA ILE A 8 5.98 -50.07 -28.29
C ILE A 8 6.81 -48.86 -27.78
N ILE A 9 8.02 -48.69 -28.24
CA ILE A 9 8.88 -47.55 -27.87
C ILE A 9 8.26 -46.24 -28.37
N ALA A 10 7.76 -46.18 -29.61
CA ALA A 10 7.12 -44.96 -30.15
C ALA A 10 5.88 -44.55 -29.36
N VAL A 11 5.03 -45.52 -28.99
CA VAL A 11 3.82 -45.26 -28.17
C VAL A 11 4.19 -44.81 -26.76
N SER A 12 5.20 -45.42 -26.13
CA SER A 12 5.69 -45.01 -24.81
C SER A 12 6.28 -43.60 -24.81
N CYS A 13 7.07 -43.26 -25.86
CA CYS A 13 7.61 -41.91 -26.02
C CYS A 13 6.50 -40.86 -26.25
N ALA A 14 5.45 -41.19 -27.02
CA ALA A 14 4.32 -40.29 -27.22
C ALA A 14 3.52 -40.08 -25.94
N PHE A 15 3.34 -41.12 -25.11
CA PHE A 15 2.68 -41.01 -23.81
C PHE A 15 3.49 -40.17 -22.82
N LEU A 16 4.82 -40.36 -22.77
CA LEU A 16 5.70 -39.54 -21.91
C LEU A 16 5.72 -38.08 -22.36
N PHE A 17 5.78 -37.83 -23.66
CA PHE A 17 5.74 -36.47 -24.21
C PHE A 17 4.42 -35.79 -23.95
N GLY A 18 3.29 -36.52 -24.09
CA GLY A 18 1.94 -36.02 -23.73
C GLY A 18 1.81 -35.71 -22.24
N ALA A 19 2.36 -36.55 -21.36
CA ALA A 19 2.38 -36.33 -19.91
C ALA A 19 3.22 -35.10 -19.51
N VAL A 20 4.36 -34.89 -20.15
CA VAL A 20 5.24 -33.73 -19.94
C VAL A 20 4.52 -32.44 -20.38
N ILE A 21 3.83 -32.44 -21.53
CA ILE A 21 3.03 -31.29 -21.98
C ILE A 21 1.88 -31.01 -21.03
N GLN A 22 1.18 -32.03 -20.53
CA GLN A 22 0.10 -31.85 -19.55
C GLN A 22 0.63 -31.33 -18.21
N ILE A 23 1.79 -31.77 -17.74
CA ILE A 23 2.42 -31.25 -16.53
C ILE A 23 2.83 -29.78 -16.72
N HIS A 24 3.36 -29.39 -17.89
CA HIS A 24 3.67 -27.98 -18.19
C HIS A 24 2.43 -27.11 -18.26
N ALA A 25 1.31 -27.63 -18.76
CA ALA A 25 0.02 -26.91 -18.80
C ALA A 25 -0.63 -26.78 -17.41
N LEU A 26 -0.37 -27.73 -16.50
CA LEU A 26 -0.86 -27.68 -15.10
C LEU A 26 -0.02 -26.78 -14.20
N VAL A 27 1.20 -26.42 -14.58
CA VAL A 27 2.08 -25.49 -13.87
C VAL A 27 2.05 -24.09 -14.52
N GLN A 28 0.95 -23.68 -15.09
CA GLN A 28 0.70 -22.24 -15.20
C GLN A 28 0.36 -21.75 -13.80
N THR A 29 1.39 -21.38 -13.04
CA THR A 29 1.21 -20.58 -11.84
C THR A 29 0.49 -19.32 -12.27
N LYS A 30 -0.78 -19.22 -11.90
CA LYS A 30 -1.56 -18.00 -12.12
C LYS A 30 -0.77 -16.88 -11.45
N SER A 31 -0.20 -15.97 -12.23
CA SER A 31 0.53 -14.82 -11.66
C SER A 31 -0.37 -14.11 -10.65
N LEU A 32 0.19 -13.70 -9.53
CA LEU A 32 -0.56 -12.93 -8.56
C LEU A 32 -0.86 -11.54 -9.12
N PRO A 33 -1.94 -10.89 -8.68
CA PRO A 33 -2.38 -9.61 -9.26
C PRO A 33 -1.31 -8.51 -9.27
N LEU A 34 -0.35 -8.57 -8.34
CA LEU A 34 0.69 -7.57 -8.16
C LEU A 34 2.11 -8.12 -8.42
N ASP A 35 2.24 -9.24 -9.14
CA ASP A 35 3.55 -9.77 -9.51
C ASP A 35 4.35 -8.74 -10.33
N GLY A 36 5.56 -8.44 -9.88
CA GLY A 36 6.46 -7.47 -10.50
C GLY A 36 6.21 -6.01 -10.12
N VAL A 37 5.17 -5.71 -9.35
CA VAL A 37 4.86 -4.35 -8.88
C VAL A 37 5.67 -4.01 -7.62
N VAL A 38 6.32 -2.85 -7.62
CA VAL A 38 7.08 -2.33 -6.48
C VAL A 38 6.32 -1.16 -5.84
N ILE A 39 5.97 -1.32 -4.58
CA ILE A 39 5.15 -0.36 -3.83
C ILE A 39 5.94 0.15 -2.63
N VAL A 40 5.94 1.47 -2.43
CA VAL A 40 6.41 2.06 -1.17
C VAL A 40 5.21 2.38 -0.29
N VAL A 41 5.23 1.87 0.94
CA VAL A 41 4.30 2.28 1.99
C VAL A 41 5.05 3.19 2.95
N ASP A 42 4.66 4.46 2.99
CA ASP A 42 5.23 5.45 3.87
C ASP A 42 4.45 5.49 5.19
N ALA A 43 5.10 5.14 6.28
CA ALA A 43 4.54 5.27 7.62
C ALA A 43 4.79 6.69 8.15
N GLY A 44 3.82 7.58 8.06
CA GLY A 44 3.94 8.97 8.46
C GLY A 44 4.50 9.17 9.87
N HIS A 45 5.24 10.26 10.07
CA HIS A 45 5.91 10.58 11.34
C HIS A 45 6.93 9.53 11.81
N GLY A 46 7.35 9.58 13.05
CA GLY A 46 8.32 8.66 13.67
C GLY A 46 9.42 9.38 14.45
N GLY A 47 10.15 8.65 15.26
CA GLY A 47 11.23 9.19 16.07
C GLY A 47 10.76 10.29 17.03
N LYS A 48 11.30 11.50 16.86
CA LYS A 48 10.92 12.68 17.65
C LYS A 48 9.62 13.33 17.18
N ASP A 49 9.17 13.05 15.96
CA ASP A 49 7.88 13.53 15.42
C ASP A 49 6.80 12.47 15.68
N GLU A 50 6.06 12.62 16.75
CA GLU A 50 4.99 11.68 17.11
C GLU A 50 3.70 11.89 16.32
N GLY A 51 3.61 12.96 15.51
CA GLY A 51 2.40 13.38 14.82
C GLY A 51 1.33 13.92 15.79
N ALA A 52 0.06 13.82 15.38
CA ALA A 52 -1.04 14.17 16.26
C ALA A 52 -1.10 13.25 17.48
N GLN A 53 -1.53 13.83 18.62
CA GLN A 53 -1.66 13.09 19.87
C GLN A 53 -2.99 13.43 20.55
N LYS A 54 -3.65 12.40 21.06
CA LYS A 54 -4.89 12.57 21.86
C LYS A 54 -5.01 11.42 22.87
N GLU A 55 -5.19 11.76 24.16
CA GLU A 55 -5.39 10.79 25.24
C GLU A 55 -4.33 9.69 25.30
N GLY A 56 -3.05 10.06 25.11
CA GLY A 56 -1.93 9.10 25.11
C GLY A 56 -1.75 8.31 23.81
N VAL A 57 -2.66 8.43 22.86
CA VAL A 57 -2.56 7.79 21.53
C VAL A 57 -1.72 8.68 20.61
N LYS A 58 -0.71 8.10 19.95
CA LYS A 58 0.22 8.78 19.06
C LYS A 58 0.00 8.33 17.62
N GLU A 59 -0.14 9.27 16.72
CA GLU A 59 -0.33 9.03 15.30
C GLU A 59 0.76 8.12 14.71
N ALA A 60 2.03 8.44 14.98
CA ALA A 60 3.17 7.70 14.44
C ALA A 60 3.14 6.19 14.75
N GLN A 61 2.57 5.79 15.90
CA GLN A 61 2.47 4.38 16.28
C GLN A 61 1.40 3.65 15.46
N ILE A 62 0.24 4.27 15.26
CA ILE A 62 -0.86 3.71 14.49
C ILE A 62 -0.48 3.67 12.99
N ASN A 63 0.13 4.73 12.47
CA ASN A 63 0.62 4.78 11.09
C ASN A 63 1.56 3.60 10.81
N LEU A 64 2.51 3.33 11.71
CA LEU A 64 3.42 2.19 11.58
C LEU A 64 2.67 0.85 11.63
N ALA A 65 1.70 0.71 12.51
CA ALA A 65 0.92 -0.52 12.66
C ALA A 65 0.11 -0.81 11.38
N ILE A 66 -0.61 0.19 10.84
CA ILE A 66 -1.36 0.06 9.58
C ILE A 66 -0.40 -0.22 8.42
N SER A 67 0.72 0.50 8.31
CA SER A 67 1.70 0.31 7.24
C SER A 67 2.29 -1.11 7.22
N LYS A 68 2.57 -1.69 8.39
CA LYS A 68 3.03 -3.08 8.49
C LYS A 68 1.96 -4.10 8.07
N GLN A 69 0.70 -3.83 8.37
CA GLN A 69 -0.40 -4.68 7.93
C GLN A 69 -0.60 -4.55 6.42
N LEU A 70 -0.57 -3.33 5.88
CA LEU A 70 -0.69 -3.06 4.45
C LEU A 70 0.44 -3.74 3.66
N LYS A 71 1.69 -3.65 4.15
CA LYS A 71 2.81 -4.38 3.54
C LYS A 71 2.49 -5.87 3.42
N ARG A 72 2.08 -6.51 4.51
CA ARG A 72 1.75 -7.96 4.50
C ARG A 72 0.64 -8.29 3.50
N GLU A 73 -0.43 -7.51 3.48
CA GLU A 73 -1.56 -7.74 2.55
C GLU A 73 -1.13 -7.59 1.08
N LEU A 74 -0.36 -6.56 0.74
CA LEU A 74 0.15 -6.34 -0.62
C LEU A 74 1.12 -7.46 -1.05
N GLU A 75 1.99 -7.92 -0.15
CA GLU A 75 2.90 -9.04 -0.42
C GLU A 75 2.16 -10.36 -0.67
N THR A 76 1.00 -10.60 -0.03
CA THR A 76 0.15 -11.77 -0.35
C THR A 76 -0.41 -11.73 -1.77
N LYS A 77 -0.42 -10.55 -2.40
CA LYS A 77 -0.87 -10.33 -3.78
C LYS A 77 0.28 -10.32 -4.80
N GLY A 78 1.52 -10.53 -4.36
CA GLY A 78 2.71 -10.62 -5.21
C GLY A 78 3.55 -9.34 -5.30
N ALA A 79 3.14 -8.24 -4.66
CA ALA A 79 3.91 -7.01 -4.68
C ALA A 79 5.23 -7.12 -3.92
N SER A 80 6.26 -6.41 -4.41
CA SER A 80 7.47 -6.10 -3.64
C SER A 80 7.23 -4.82 -2.85
N VAL A 81 7.24 -4.89 -1.50
CA VAL A 81 6.85 -3.74 -0.68
C VAL A 81 8.00 -3.24 0.20
N LEU A 82 8.32 -1.96 0.03
CA LEU A 82 9.27 -1.23 0.87
C LEU A 82 8.51 -0.34 1.87
N LEU A 83 8.92 -0.38 3.13
CA LEU A 83 8.49 0.62 4.13
C LEU A 83 9.51 1.73 4.20
N THR A 84 9.08 3.00 4.32
CA THR A 84 10.01 4.10 4.61
C THR A 84 10.64 3.94 6.00
N ARG A 85 9.91 3.40 6.95
CA ARG A 85 10.40 2.97 8.27
C ARG A 85 9.63 1.73 8.75
N ASP A 86 10.30 0.84 9.44
CA ASP A 86 9.73 -0.37 10.05
C ASP A 86 9.80 -0.38 11.58
N GLY A 87 10.26 0.72 12.17
CA GLY A 87 10.39 0.94 13.60
C GLY A 87 9.87 2.31 14.05
N ALA A 88 10.04 2.62 15.34
CA ALA A 88 9.59 3.88 15.93
C ALA A 88 10.46 5.08 15.59
N TYR A 89 11.55 4.90 14.84
CA TYR A 89 12.50 5.94 14.44
C TYR A 89 11.96 6.80 13.28
N ASP A 90 12.59 7.97 13.08
CA ASP A 90 12.56 8.76 11.85
C ASP A 90 13.86 8.52 11.04
N LEU A 91 13.91 9.00 9.81
CA LEU A 91 15.05 8.76 8.92
C LEU A 91 16.17 9.82 9.06
N ALA A 92 15.99 10.84 9.90
CA ALA A 92 16.98 11.89 10.05
C ALA A 92 18.23 11.39 10.78
N SER A 93 19.38 11.90 10.38
CA SER A 93 20.66 11.58 11.00
C SER A 93 20.74 12.16 12.42
N GLU A 94 21.53 11.51 13.27
CA GLU A 94 21.80 12.06 14.59
C GLU A 94 22.56 13.41 14.47
N GLY A 95 22.19 14.37 15.32
CA GLY A 95 22.84 15.68 15.36
C GLY A 95 22.44 16.65 14.24
N THR A 96 21.57 16.28 13.31
CA THR A 96 21.09 17.20 12.26
C THR A 96 20.34 18.40 12.86
N SER A 97 20.58 19.59 12.33
CA SER A 97 19.92 20.82 12.75
C SER A 97 18.49 20.97 12.21
N ASN A 98 18.15 20.26 11.14
CA ASN A 98 16.83 20.32 10.50
C ASN A 98 16.24 18.92 10.29
N ARG A 99 15.95 18.28 11.43
CA ARG A 99 15.53 16.88 11.50
C ARG A 99 14.31 16.58 10.61
N LYS A 100 13.28 17.41 10.69
CA LYS A 100 12.03 17.20 9.91
C LYS A 100 12.29 17.29 8.41
N LYS A 101 13.06 18.27 7.95
CA LYS A 101 13.38 18.43 6.54
C LYS A 101 14.19 17.24 6.01
N GLU A 102 15.16 16.77 6.80
CA GLU A 102 15.99 15.63 6.42
C GLU A 102 15.17 14.33 6.37
N ASP A 103 14.32 14.08 7.36
CA ASP A 103 13.42 12.93 7.40
C ASP A 103 12.52 12.91 6.15
N MET A 104 11.83 14.01 5.87
CA MET A 104 10.94 14.12 4.70
C MET A 104 11.69 13.94 3.39
N LYS A 105 12.92 14.49 3.26
CA LYS A 105 13.74 14.30 2.07
C LYS A 105 14.11 12.83 1.88
N LYS A 106 14.56 12.14 2.92
CA LYS A 106 14.93 10.73 2.85
C LYS A 106 13.72 9.83 2.49
N ARG A 107 12.52 10.15 2.99
CA ARG A 107 11.28 9.46 2.56
C ARG A 107 11.02 9.65 1.07
N ALA A 108 11.10 10.90 0.59
CA ALA A 108 10.95 11.19 -0.83
C ALA A 108 12.03 10.50 -1.68
N ASP A 109 13.28 10.44 -1.23
CA ASP A 109 14.38 9.74 -1.92
C ASP A 109 14.08 8.22 -2.04
N ILE A 110 13.52 7.58 -1.00
CA ILE A 110 13.09 6.16 -1.05
C ILE A 110 11.97 5.98 -2.07
N ILE A 111 10.95 6.84 -2.07
CA ILE A 111 9.83 6.77 -3.00
C ILE A 111 10.28 7.03 -4.44
N ASN A 112 11.20 7.97 -4.64
CA ASN A 112 11.73 8.30 -5.96
C ASN A 112 12.76 7.30 -6.51
N ALA A 113 13.01 6.19 -5.82
CA ALA A 113 13.87 5.14 -6.35
C ALA A 113 13.31 4.62 -7.69
N LYS A 114 14.21 4.35 -8.66
CA LYS A 114 13.86 4.13 -10.07
C LYS A 114 12.86 2.97 -10.30
N GLN A 115 12.81 2.00 -9.41
CA GLN A 115 11.97 0.80 -9.52
C GLN A 115 10.59 0.94 -8.88
N VAL A 116 10.26 2.07 -8.25
CA VAL A 116 8.97 2.25 -7.54
C VAL A 116 7.88 2.61 -8.54
N ASP A 117 6.79 1.85 -8.53
CA ASP A 117 5.62 2.06 -9.40
C ASP A 117 4.60 3.00 -8.75
N LEU A 118 4.33 2.79 -7.46
CA LEU A 118 3.40 3.64 -6.70
C LEU A 118 3.77 3.73 -5.21
N PHE A 119 3.21 4.71 -4.51
CA PHE A 119 3.33 4.80 -3.06
C PHE A 119 2.01 5.15 -2.38
N ILE A 120 1.90 4.74 -1.11
CA ILE A 120 0.80 5.08 -0.21
C ILE A 120 1.39 5.59 1.09
N SER A 121 1.13 6.85 1.44
CA SER A 121 1.52 7.45 2.72
C SER A 121 0.36 7.33 3.71
N ILE A 122 0.63 6.77 4.87
CA ILE A 122 -0.36 6.48 5.92
C ILE A 122 -0.25 7.50 7.04
N HIS A 123 -1.34 8.18 7.30
CA HIS A 123 -1.50 9.24 8.30
C HIS A 123 -2.80 9.14 9.08
N LEU A 124 -2.91 9.92 10.16
CA LEU A 124 -4.14 10.17 10.90
C LEU A 124 -4.35 11.66 11.06
N ASN A 125 -5.57 12.11 10.83
CA ASN A 125 -5.93 13.51 10.95
C ASN A 125 -6.23 13.91 12.40
N ALA A 126 -6.18 15.20 12.66
CA ALA A 126 -6.69 15.82 13.88
C ALA A 126 -7.27 17.17 13.55
N TYR A 127 -8.45 17.48 14.11
CA TYR A 127 -9.14 18.74 13.85
C TYR A 127 -9.81 19.27 15.12
N PRO A 128 -9.91 20.61 15.31
CA PRO A 128 -10.55 21.17 16.49
C PRO A 128 -12.02 20.74 16.68
N ASN A 129 -12.77 20.60 15.58
CA ASN A 129 -14.12 20.05 15.65
C ASN A 129 -14.07 18.51 15.76
N VAL A 130 -14.32 18.01 16.95
CA VAL A 130 -14.29 16.57 17.27
C VAL A 130 -15.42 15.76 16.64
N ALA A 131 -16.43 16.40 16.05
CA ALA A 131 -17.48 15.70 15.31
C ALA A 131 -17.04 15.24 13.93
N ILE A 132 -15.95 15.79 13.39
CA ILE A 132 -15.40 15.34 12.09
C ILE A 132 -14.75 13.98 12.26
N HIS A 133 -15.15 13.02 11.41
CA HIS A 133 -14.70 11.63 11.47
C HIS A 133 -14.50 11.02 10.08
N GLY A 134 -13.92 9.81 10.04
CA GLY A 134 -13.75 8.99 8.84
C GLY A 134 -12.57 9.41 7.96
N GLY A 135 -12.05 8.47 7.18
CA GLY A 135 -10.86 8.68 6.37
C GLY A 135 -11.00 9.72 5.26
N GLN A 136 -9.88 10.33 4.91
CA GLN A 136 -9.77 11.33 3.85
C GLN A 136 -8.55 11.04 2.99
N VAL A 137 -8.72 10.97 1.66
CA VAL A 137 -7.62 10.70 0.74
C VAL A 137 -7.20 11.95 0.00
N PHE A 138 -5.88 12.16 -0.05
CA PHE A 138 -5.23 13.25 -0.77
C PHE A 138 -4.38 12.69 -1.91
N TYR A 139 -4.34 13.41 -3.04
CA TYR A 139 -3.62 13.02 -4.24
C TYR A 139 -2.63 14.10 -4.69
N GLN A 140 -1.66 13.71 -5.55
CA GLN A 140 -0.69 14.63 -6.15
C GLN A 140 -1.40 15.63 -7.05
N LYS A 141 -1.12 16.94 -6.85
CA LYS A 141 -1.66 17.99 -7.69
C LYS A 141 -1.32 17.74 -9.18
N GLN A 142 -2.25 18.01 -10.07
CA GLN A 142 -2.08 17.86 -11.51
C GLN A 142 -1.78 16.42 -12.01
N SER A 143 -2.13 15.42 -11.23
CA SER A 143 -2.01 14.00 -11.59
C SER A 143 -3.39 13.34 -11.65
N ASP A 144 -3.91 13.15 -12.84
CA ASP A 144 -5.18 12.44 -13.04
C ASP A 144 -5.10 10.97 -12.59
N THR A 145 -3.96 10.33 -12.79
CA THR A 145 -3.73 8.95 -12.32
C THR A 145 -3.81 8.85 -10.80
N SER A 146 -3.12 9.74 -10.07
CA SER A 146 -3.21 9.79 -8.60
C SER A 146 -4.62 10.15 -8.13
N LYS A 147 -5.31 11.06 -8.84
CA LYS A 147 -6.70 11.42 -8.52
C LYS A 147 -7.63 10.22 -8.67
N ASN A 148 -7.58 9.51 -9.79
CA ASN A 148 -8.44 8.34 -10.05
C ASN A 148 -8.20 7.24 -9.01
N PHE A 149 -6.93 6.98 -8.67
CA PHE A 149 -6.58 6.05 -7.60
C PHE A 149 -7.11 6.50 -6.23
N ALA A 150 -6.95 7.77 -5.90
CA ALA A 150 -7.49 8.35 -4.67
C ALA A 150 -9.02 8.23 -4.59
N ASP A 151 -9.73 8.50 -5.68
CA ASP A 151 -11.20 8.43 -5.74
C ASP A 151 -11.69 6.99 -5.47
N MET A 152 -10.99 5.99 -6.01
CA MET A 152 -11.30 4.58 -5.74
C MET A 152 -11.12 4.23 -4.25
N ILE A 153 -10.03 4.64 -3.64
CA ILE A 153 -9.78 4.45 -2.21
C ILE A 153 -10.83 5.18 -1.38
N GLN A 154 -11.10 6.46 -1.69
CA GLN A 154 -12.06 7.28 -0.93
C GLN A 154 -13.46 6.66 -0.94
N LYS A 155 -13.92 6.16 -2.09
CA LYS A 155 -15.20 5.47 -2.20
C LYS A 155 -15.31 4.29 -1.21
N ARG A 156 -14.26 3.48 -1.12
CA ARG A 156 -14.20 2.35 -0.17
C ARG A 156 -14.09 2.81 1.29
N MET A 157 -13.30 3.87 1.54
CA MET A 157 -13.21 4.48 2.87
C MET A 157 -14.55 5.05 3.33
N ASN A 158 -15.32 5.67 2.44
CA ASN A 158 -16.67 6.18 2.75
C ASN A 158 -17.62 5.06 3.18
N VAL A 159 -17.56 3.89 2.51
CA VAL A 159 -18.33 2.71 2.92
C VAL A 159 -17.90 2.22 4.31
N LEU A 160 -16.59 2.09 4.56
CA LEU A 160 -16.05 1.64 5.84
C LEU A 160 -16.44 2.57 6.99
N ASN A 161 -16.40 3.88 6.76
CA ASN A 161 -16.61 4.91 7.79
C ASN A 161 -18.04 5.49 7.82
N GLN A 162 -18.92 5.07 6.90
CA GLN A 162 -20.27 5.63 6.73
C GLN A 162 -20.24 7.16 6.54
N THR A 163 -19.38 7.62 5.63
CA THR A 163 -19.20 9.06 5.30
C THR A 163 -19.43 9.30 3.81
N ASP A 164 -19.47 10.58 3.41
CA ASP A 164 -19.55 11.02 2.02
C ASP A 164 -18.49 12.09 1.74
N LYS A 165 -17.23 11.71 1.88
CA LYS A 165 -16.10 12.60 1.64
C LYS A 165 -15.62 12.49 0.20
N HIS A 166 -15.04 13.58 -0.31
CA HIS A 166 -14.40 13.62 -1.61
C HIS A 166 -12.90 13.74 -1.46
N THR A 167 -12.15 13.21 -2.41
CA THR A 167 -10.70 13.37 -2.49
C THR A 167 -10.31 14.84 -2.64
N LYS A 168 -9.10 15.18 -2.23
CA LYS A 168 -8.56 16.54 -2.33
C LYS A 168 -7.15 16.52 -2.89
N PRO A 169 -6.76 17.53 -3.70
CA PRO A 169 -5.35 17.73 -4.00
C PRO A 169 -4.59 18.04 -2.70
N GLY A 170 -3.52 17.32 -2.43
CA GLY A 170 -2.72 17.49 -1.22
C GLY A 170 -1.61 18.52 -1.39
N ASP A 171 -1.38 19.34 -0.38
CA ASP A 171 -0.20 20.23 -0.30
C ASP A 171 0.77 19.68 0.75
N TYR A 172 1.14 18.41 0.56
CA TYR A 172 2.08 17.72 1.42
C TYR A 172 3.41 17.53 0.71
N TYR A 173 4.51 17.69 1.44
CA TYR A 173 5.85 17.51 0.87
C TYR A 173 5.99 16.19 0.12
N ILE A 174 5.51 15.11 0.71
CA ILE A 174 5.60 13.77 0.12
C ILE A 174 4.86 13.65 -1.23
N LEU A 175 3.74 14.35 -1.39
CA LEU A 175 2.98 14.37 -2.64
C LEU A 175 3.59 15.32 -3.69
N ASN A 176 4.27 16.39 -3.23
CA ASN A 176 4.84 17.40 -4.12
C ASN A 176 6.22 17.00 -4.66
N GLU A 177 7.03 16.29 -3.85
CA GLU A 177 8.44 15.98 -4.16
C GLU A 177 8.65 14.55 -4.70
N THR A 178 7.57 13.79 -4.92
CA THR A 178 7.66 12.43 -5.42
C THR A 178 7.10 12.28 -6.83
N LYS A 179 7.76 11.42 -7.65
CA LYS A 179 7.43 11.20 -9.07
C LYS A 179 6.49 10.01 -9.29
N PRO A 180 6.66 8.86 -8.61
CA PRO A 180 5.73 7.75 -8.75
C PRO A 180 4.32 8.20 -8.41
N MET A 181 3.31 7.56 -9.01
CA MET A 181 1.92 7.76 -8.64
C MET A 181 1.73 7.50 -7.15
N GLY A 182 1.01 8.38 -6.46
CA GLY A 182 0.82 8.16 -5.03
C GLY A 182 -0.29 8.97 -4.40
N VAL A 183 -0.65 8.52 -3.21
CA VAL A 183 -1.69 9.11 -2.36
C VAL A 183 -1.22 9.22 -0.92
N LEU A 184 -1.81 10.16 -0.19
CA LEU A 184 -1.74 10.23 1.26
C LEU A 184 -3.13 9.93 1.82
N VAL A 185 -3.20 8.95 2.71
CA VAL A 185 -4.44 8.49 3.32
C VAL A 185 -4.45 8.87 4.80
N GLU A 186 -5.30 9.81 5.14
CA GLU A 186 -5.71 10.09 6.51
C GLU A 186 -6.73 9.04 6.92
N CYS A 187 -6.32 8.03 7.69
CA CYS A 187 -7.14 6.84 7.97
C CYS A 187 -8.32 7.10 8.93
N GLY A 188 -8.37 8.26 9.54
CA GLY A 188 -9.41 8.73 10.48
C GLY A 188 -8.89 9.87 11.33
N PHE A 189 -9.71 10.36 12.28
CA PHE A 189 -9.40 11.51 13.10
C PHE A 189 -9.10 11.10 14.54
N LEU A 190 -7.87 11.34 15.02
CA LEU A 190 -7.53 11.13 16.44
C LEU A 190 -8.32 12.03 17.38
N SER A 191 -8.76 13.20 16.90
CA SER A 191 -9.62 14.12 17.66
C SER A 191 -11.03 13.56 17.89
N ASN A 192 -11.53 12.67 17.01
CA ASN A 192 -12.82 12.00 17.17
C ASN A 192 -12.68 10.74 18.03
N THR A 193 -13.51 10.60 19.05
CA THR A 193 -13.40 9.47 19.99
C THR A 193 -13.69 8.12 19.34
N ASN A 194 -14.69 8.05 18.44
CA ASN A 194 -15.04 6.80 17.77
C ASN A 194 -13.94 6.36 16.80
N ASP A 195 -13.43 7.28 15.95
CA ASP A 195 -12.31 7.00 15.06
C ASP A 195 -11.08 6.54 15.85
N ARG A 196 -10.72 7.28 16.91
CA ARG A 196 -9.58 6.94 17.76
C ARG A 196 -9.70 5.53 18.36
N ASN A 197 -10.87 5.19 18.90
CA ASN A 197 -11.10 3.87 19.45
C ASN A 197 -11.00 2.76 18.40
N GLN A 198 -11.53 2.97 17.21
CA GLN A 198 -11.41 2.03 16.09
C GLN A 198 -9.96 1.91 15.61
N LEU A 199 -9.26 3.03 15.40
CA LEU A 199 -7.88 3.07 14.92
C LEU A 199 -6.90 2.34 15.84
N MET A 200 -7.19 2.27 17.14
CA MET A 200 -6.41 1.46 18.09
C MET A 200 -6.65 -0.04 17.98
N GLN A 201 -7.72 -0.49 17.30
CA GLN A 201 -8.04 -1.92 17.17
C GLN A 201 -7.27 -2.57 16.02
N PRO A 202 -6.50 -3.64 16.25
CA PRO A 202 -5.79 -4.36 15.19
C PRO A 202 -6.69 -4.84 14.05
N SER A 203 -7.93 -5.23 14.36
CA SER A 203 -8.92 -5.65 13.36
C SER A 203 -9.35 -4.53 12.42
N TYR A 204 -9.48 -3.31 12.92
CA TYR A 204 -9.83 -2.15 12.11
C TYR A 204 -8.63 -1.70 11.24
N GLN A 205 -7.41 -1.72 11.80
CA GLN A 205 -6.18 -1.48 11.05
C GLN A 205 -6.03 -2.50 9.90
N GLN A 206 -6.37 -3.76 10.16
CA GLN A 206 -6.40 -4.82 9.14
C GLN A 206 -7.47 -4.55 8.05
N ALA A 207 -8.66 -4.07 8.43
CA ALA A 207 -9.71 -3.71 7.48
C ALA A 207 -9.24 -2.57 6.55
N ILE A 208 -8.56 -1.56 7.08
CA ILE A 208 -7.95 -0.48 6.27
C ILE A 208 -6.89 -1.07 5.32
N ALA A 209 -5.99 -1.92 5.81
CA ALA A 209 -4.95 -2.54 5.00
C ALA A 209 -5.52 -3.36 3.83
N LYS A 210 -6.56 -4.16 4.07
CA LYS A 210 -7.27 -4.93 3.04
C LYS A 210 -7.93 -4.04 2.01
N LEU A 211 -8.65 -3.02 2.47
CA LEU A 211 -9.30 -2.03 1.61
C LEU A 211 -8.30 -1.37 0.65
N LEU A 212 -7.14 -0.94 1.17
CA LEU A 212 -6.09 -0.32 0.37
C LEU A 212 -5.48 -1.31 -0.63
N THR A 213 -5.23 -2.55 -0.20
CA THR A 213 -4.72 -3.62 -1.08
C THR A 213 -5.69 -3.94 -2.22
N GLU A 214 -6.97 -4.09 -1.92
CA GLU A 214 -8.01 -4.31 -2.95
C GLU A 214 -8.09 -3.14 -3.92
N SER A 215 -7.94 -1.90 -3.43
CA SER A 215 -7.92 -0.71 -4.29
C SER A 215 -6.70 -0.70 -5.23
N VAL A 216 -5.52 -1.12 -4.74
CA VAL A 216 -4.33 -1.27 -5.59
C VAL A 216 -4.54 -2.32 -6.67
N CYS A 217 -5.04 -3.51 -6.30
CA CYS A 217 -5.28 -4.59 -7.27
C CYS A 217 -6.25 -4.16 -8.36
N GLU A 218 -7.41 -3.60 -7.98
CA GLU A 218 -8.43 -3.16 -8.94
C GLU A 218 -7.92 -2.02 -9.83
N TYR A 219 -7.18 -1.06 -9.26
CA TYR A 219 -6.66 0.07 -10.02
C TYR A 219 -5.65 -0.36 -11.08
N LEU A 220 -4.71 -1.25 -10.74
CA LEU A 220 -3.71 -1.74 -11.68
C LEU A 220 -4.30 -2.70 -12.71
N GLU A 221 -5.35 -3.45 -12.38
CA GLU A 221 -6.10 -4.26 -13.34
C GLU A 221 -6.76 -3.37 -14.42
N VAL A 222 -7.37 -2.25 -14.01
CA VAL A 222 -7.96 -1.27 -14.95
C VAL A 222 -6.92 -0.64 -15.85
N LEU A 223 -5.68 -0.40 -15.37
CA LEU A 223 -4.61 0.16 -16.20
C LEU A 223 -4.00 -0.83 -17.19
N SER A 224 -4.22 -2.13 -16.98
CA SER A 224 -3.67 -3.22 -17.81
C SER A 224 -4.57 -3.56 -19.01
N ILE A 225 -5.77 -2.99 -19.08
CA ILE A 225 -6.76 -3.12 -20.14
C ILE A 225 -6.62 -1.95 -21.12
#